data_b19bd8d624e2d6bff780c30237ff5b56
#
_entry.id   b19bd8d624e2d6bff780c30237ff5b56
#
_cell.length_a   1.000
_cell.length_b   1.000
_cell.length_c   1.000
_cell.angle_alpha   90.00
_cell.angle_beta   90.00
_cell.angle_gamma   90.00
#
_symmetry.space_group_name_H-M   'P 1'
#
loop_
_entity.id
_entity.type
_entity.pdbx_description
1 polymer ?
#
loop_
_entity_poly.entity_id
_entity_poly.type
_entity_poly.pdbx_seq_one_letter_code
_entity_poly.pdbx_strand_id
1 'polypeptide(L)'
;MKKLFLTLAVAAASLTASAQVYVGGEVGFWRNKDDNHTNFTIKPELGYKLSDKWDIGIGIGYEHDYENHVKKNSFEVDPYARWSYVKFGPVSLFLDMGFGVATYKEKIGDHSSDAQVGWRVGVQPGVKVALCKNLDFIAHAGFLGYREADDKHCSYGEDGFGFKFSGNNLNFGVVYNF
;
A
#
# COMPACT_ATOMS: atom_id res chain seq x y z
N MET A 1 -13.30 18.46 7.93
CA MET A 1 -12.54 17.99 6.75
C MET A 1 -11.55 19.05 6.24
N LYS A 2 -11.95 20.31 5.91
CA LYS A 2 -11.01 21.35 5.41
C LYS A 2 -9.82 21.64 6.35
N LYS A 3 -10.05 21.62 7.69
CA LYS A 3 -8.98 21.85 8.68
C LYS A 3 -7.96 20.70 8.74
N LEU A 4 -8.39 19.45 8.53
CA LEU A 4 -7.52 18.28 8.49
C LEU A 4 -6.60 18.33 7.26
N PHE A 5 -7.13 18.69 6.09
CA PHE A 5 -6.34 18.88 4.87
C PHE A 5 -5.31 20.02 5.02
N LEU A 6 -5.70 21.11 5.67
CA LEU A 6 -4.80 22.24 5.90
C LEU A 6 -3.66 21.85 6.86
N THR A 7 -3.97 21.11 7.92
CA THR A 7 -2.97 20.63 8.89
C THR A 7 -2.00 19.64 8.23
N LEU A 8 -2.51 18.75 7.37
CA LEU A 8 -1.67 17.80 6.61
C LEU A 8 -0.76 18.55 5.61
N ALA A 9 -1.30 19.55 4.90
CA ALA A 9 -0.53 20.38 3.97
C ALA A 9 0.54 21.23 4.68
N VAL A 10 0.25 21.77 5.86
CA VAL A 10 1.23 22.53 6.67
C VAL A 10 2.29 21.60 7.25
N ALA A 11 1.93 20.39 7.71
CA ALA A 11 2.87 19.39 8.17
C ALA A 11 3.80 18.93 7.01
N ALA A 12 3.26 18.67 5.82
CA ALA A 12 4.04 18.35 4.63
C ALA A 12 4.98 19.51 4.24
N ALA A 13 4.53 20.76 4.30
CA ALA A 13 5.33 21.94 3.99
C ALA A 13 6.47 22.18 5.00
N SER A 14 6.31 21.81 6.27
CA SER A 14 7.38 21.93 7.28
C SER A 14 8.46 20.85 7.16
N LEU A 15 8.17 19.73 6.50
CA LEU A 15 9.12 18.65 6.22
C LEU A 15 10.03 18.93 5.02
N THR A 16 9.70 19.93 4.19
CA THR A 16 10.46 20.28 2.97
C THR A 16 11.85 20.89 3.24
N ALA A 17 12.20 21.17 4.49
CA ALA A 17 13.54 21.68 4.85
C ALA A 17 14.65 20.61 4.76
N SER A 18 14.30 19.33 4.60
CA SER A 18 15.21 18.20 4.36
C SER A 18 14.86 17.56 3.02
N ALA A 19 15.74 17.59 2.05
CA ALA A 19 15.62 16.94 0.75
C ALA A 19 15.55 15.38 0.83
N GLN A 20 15.06 14.85 1.95
CA GLN A 20 15.02 13.42 2.28
C GLN A 20 13.62 12.87 2.49
N VAL A 21 12.59 13.73 2.52
CA VAL A 21 11.21 13.31 2.66
C VAL A 21 10.61 13.04 1.29
N TYR A 22 9.78 12.02 1.20
CA TYR A 22 8.95 11.78 0.04
C TYR A 22 7.50 11.50 0.44
N VAL A 23 6.60 11.81 -0.47
CA VAL A 23 5.17 11.50 -0.40
C VAL A 23 4.80 10.76 -1.67
N GLY A 24 4.03 9.72 -1.53
CA GLY A 24 3.60 8.93 -2.67
C GLY A 24 2.28 8.23 -2.40
N GLY A 25 2.03 7.24 -3.20
CA GLY A 25 0.92 6.33 -2.99
C GLY A 25 0.56 5.55 -4.23
N GLU A 26 -0.25 4.54 -3.98
CA GLU A 26 -0.77 3.63 -4.99
C GLU A 26 -2.28 3.81 -5.10
N VAL A 27 -2.80 3.61 -6.31
CA VAL A 27 -4.24 3.56 -6.58
C VAL A 27 -4.54 2.35 -7.44
N GLY A 28 -5.62 1.67 -7.13
CA GLY A 28 -6.11 0.54 -7.89
C GLY A 28 -7.61 0.69 -8.16
N PHE A 29 -8.03 0.33 -9.36
CA PHE A 29 -9.42 0.23 -9.71
C PHE A 29 -9.63 -0.96 -10.64
N TRP A 30 -10.56 -1.83 -10.28
CA TRP A 30 -10.93 -2.98 -11.09
C TRP A 30 -12.45 -3.14 -11.18
N ARG A 31 -12.96 -3.41 -12.36
CA ARG A 31 -14.38 -3.72 -12.59
C ARG A 31 -14.51 -4.95 -13.47
N ASN A 32 -15.09 -6.02 -12.92
CA ASN A 32 -15.55 -7.17 -13.68
C ASN A 32 -17.07 -7.08 -13.81
N LYS A 33 -17.59 -7.07 -15.05
CA LYS A 33 -19.03 -6.97 -15.32
C LYS A 33 -19.74 -8.30 -15.14
N ASP A 34 -19.07 -9.40 -15.49
CA ASP A 34 -19.65 -10.73 -15.49
C ASP A 34 -19.91 -11.23 -14.07
N ASP A 35 -18.98 -10.94 -13.16
CA ASP A 35 -19.07 -11.30 -11.74
C ASP A 35 -19.67 -10.17 -10.87
N ASN A 36 -20.12 -9.06 -11.48
CA ASN A 36 -20.58 -7.86 -10.76
C ASN A 36 -19.61 -7.44 -9.63
N HIS A 37 -18.31 -7.54 -9.88
CA HIS A 37 -17.25 -7.24 -8.94
C HIS A 37 -16.61 -5.88 -9.23
N THR A 38 -16.43 -5.06 -8.18
CA THR A 38 -15.75 -3.77 -8.26
C THR A 38 -14.79 -3.66 -7.08
N ASN A 39 -13.53 -3.45 -7.36
CA ASN A 39 -12.51 -3.17 -6.35
C ASN A 39 -11.92 -1.78 -6.57
N PHE A 40 -11.77 -1.03 -5.48
CA PHE A 40 -11.11 0.27 -5.44
C PHE A 40 -10.13 0.30 -4.27
N THR A 41 -8.90 0.61 -4.55
CA THR A 41 -7.83 0.72 -3.55
C THR A 41 -7.13 2.07 -3.67
N ILE A 42 -6.87 2.70 -2.52
CA ILE A 42 -6.00 3.87 -2.40
C ILE A 42 -5.08 3.68 -1.22
N LYS A 43 -3.77 3.87 -1.44
CA LYS A 43 -2.74 3.69 -0.41
C LYS A 43 -1.71 4.82 -0.47
N PRO A 44 -1.98 5.99 0.13
CA PRO A 44 -0.97 7.02 0.32
C PRO A 44 0.18 6.52 1.19
N GLU A 45 1.38 6.99 0.88
CA GLU A 45 2.59 6.72 1.66
C GLU A 45 3.36 8.00 1.97
N LEU A 46 4.00 8.02 3.12
CA LEU A 46 4.95 9.04 3.54
C LEU A 46 6.23 8.34 3.97
N GLY A 47 7.38 8.85 3.52
CA GLY A 47 8.64 8.24 3.87
C GLY A 47 9.79 9.22 3.96
N TYR A 48 10.90 8.68 4.45
CA TYR A 48 12.14 9.40 4.68
C TYR A 48 13.33 8.59 4.17
N LYS A 49 14.18 9.22 3.37
CA LYS A 49 15.41 8.62 2.84
C LYS A 49 16.51 8.69 3.91
N LEU A 50 16.90 7.55 4.44
CA LEU A 50 18.01 7.43 5.41
C LEU A 50 19.37 7.45 4.71
N SER A 51 19.41 6.92 3.49
CA SER A 51 20.62 6.84 2.66
C SER A 51 20.28 6.61 1.20
N ASP A 52 21.27 6.49 0.33
CA ASP A 52 21.09 6.13 -1.08
C ASP A 52 20.45 4.75 -1.30
N LYS A 53 20.49 3.88 -0.28
CA LYS A 53 19.99 2.51 -0.35
C LYS A 53 18.82 2.23 0.58
N TRP A 54 18.60 3.06 1.58
CA TRP A 54 17.63 2.80 2.64
C TRP A 54 16.66 3.95 2.80
N ASP A 55 15.38 3.62 2.72
CA ASP A 55 14.28 4.50 3.06
C ASP A 55 13.45 3.85 4.18
N ILE A 56 12.77 4.65 4.98
CA ILE A 56 11.73 4.18 5.90
C ILE A 56 10.44 4.93 5.59
N GLY A 57 9.30 4.28 5.79
CA GLY A 57 8.02 4.91 5.50
C GLY A 57 6.86 4.22 6.18
N ILE A 58 5.70 4.82 5.97
CA ILE A 58 4.42 4.30 6.41
C ILE A 58 3.39 4.48 5.28
N GLY A 59 2.71 3.41 4.94
CA GLY A 59 1.54 3.42 4.07
C GLY A 59 0.26 3.36 4.88
N ILE A 60 -0.78 4.05 4.39
CA ILE A 60 -2.13 3.98 4.96
C ILE A 60 -3.06 3.60 3.82
N GLY A 61 -3.61 2.40 3.86
CA GLY A 61 -4.45 1.84 2.81
C GLY A 61 -5.95 1.90 3.15
N TYR A 62 -6.75 2.17 2.14
CA TYR A 62 -8.17 1.94 2.16
C TYR A 62 -8.56 1.15 0.92
N GLU A 63 -9.28 0.06 1.12
CA GLU A 63 -9.82 -0.78 0.07
C GLU A 63 -11.34 -0.90 0.21
N HIS A 64 -12.03 -0.74 -0.90
CA HIS A 64 -13.46 -1.01 -1.02
C HIS A 64 -13.66 -2.08 -2.08
N ASP A 65 -14.19 -3.21 -1.67
CA ASP A 65 -14.50 -4.33 -2.52
C ASP A 65 -16.01 -4.59 -2.52
N TYR A 66 -16.59 -4.70 -3.70
CA TYR A 66 -18.01 -5.01 -3.89
C TYR A 66 -18.13 -6.20 -4.82
N GLU A 67 -18.67 -7.29 -4.31
CA GLU A 67 -18.92 -8.51 -5.07
C GLU A 67 -20.29 -9.10 -4.71
N ASN A 68 -21.15 -9.32 -5.71
CA ASN A 68 -22.44 -10.02 -5.55
C ASN A 68 -23.28 -9.58 -4.35
N HIS A 69 -23.47 -8.24 -4.17
CA HIS A 69 -24.21 -7.62 -3.05
C HIS A 69 -23.50 -7.65 -1.68
N VAL A 70 -22.27 -8.16 -1.63
CA VAL A 70 -21.40 -8.09 -0.45
C VAL A 70 -20.46 -6.89 -0.60
N LYS A 71 -20.41 -6.02 0.42
CA LYS A 71 -19.48 -4.89 0.50
C LYS A 71 -18.43 -5.18 1.55
N LYS A 72 -17.17 -5.14 1.16
CA LYS A 72 -16.02 -5.25 2.08
C LYS A 72 -15.28 -3.92 2.10
N ASN A 73 -15.00 -3.43 3.28
CA ASN A 73 -14.17 -2.24 3.47
C ASN A 73 -13.02 -2.61 4.37
N SER A 74 -11.81 -2.32 3.91
CA SER A 74 -10.58 -2.54 4.67
C SER A 74 -9.84 -1.25 4.87
N PHE A 75 -9.22 -1.11 6.04
CA PHE A 75 -8.29 -0.04 6.36
C PHE A 75 -7.02 -0.67 6.88
N GLU A 76 -5.87 -0.29 6.31
CA GLU A 76 -4.58 -0.84 6.68
C GLU A 76 -3.56 0.25 7.03
N VAL A 77 -2.60 -0.13 7.88
CA VAL A 77 -1.42 0.67 8.21
C VAL A 77 -0.20 -0.22 8.09
N ASP A 78 0.74 0.20 7.24
CA ASP A 78 1.94 -0.56 6.89
C ASP A 78 3.21 0.29 7.09
N PRO A 79 3.88 0.26 8.24
CA PRO A 79 5.26 0.73 8.35
C PRO A 79 6.20 -0.22 7.61
N TYR A 80 7.17 0.37 6.92
CA TYR A 80 8.15 -0.39 6.12
C TYR A 80 9.54 0.23 6.14
N ALA A 81 10.53 -0.62 5.85
CA ALA A 81 11.87 -0.22 5.47
C ALA A 81 12.11 -0.68 4.02
N ARG A 82 12.47 0.24 3.14
CA ARG A 82 12.77 0.00 1.73
C ARG A 82 14.26 -0.09 1.51
N TRP A 83 14.70 -1.21 0.96
CA TRP A 83 16.09 -1.43 0.58
C TRP A 83 16.25 -1.46 -0.93
N SER A 84 16.88 -0.43 -1.50
CA SER A 84 17.24 -0.34 -2.92
C SER A 84 18.58 -1.03 -3.16
N TYR A 85 18.55 -2.29 -3.64
CA TYR A 85 19.74 -3.13 -3.74
C TYR A 85 20.45 -3.06 -5.09
N VAL A 86 19.74 -2.63 -6.15
CA VAL A 86 20.29 -2.49 -7.50
C VAL A 86 19.74 -1.23 -8.17
N LYS A 87 20.63 -0.52 -8.90
CA LYS A 87 20.27 0.65 -9.70
C LYS A 87 20.90 0.58 -11.09
N PHE A 88 20.07 0.74 -12.13
CA PHE A 88 20.47 0.80 -13.53
C PHE A 88 19.94 2.10 -14.16
N GLY A 89 20.75 3.11 -14.23
CA GLY A 89 20.30 4.41 -14.75
C GLY A 89 19.06 4.93 -13.99
N PRO A 90 17.91 5.12 -14.64
CA PRO A 90 16.69 5.60 -13.99
C PRO A 90 15.94 4.51 -13.20
N VAL A 91 16.28 3.24 -13.37
CA VAL A 91 15.57 2.11 -12.76
C VAL A 91 16.30 1.64 -11.50
N SER A 92 15.55 1.43 -10.42
CA SER A 92 16.05 0.82 -9.18
C SER A 92 15.17 -0.35 -8.79
N LEU A 93 15.79 -1.45 -8.36
CA LEU A 93 15.08 -2.59 -7.76
C LEU A 93 15.18 -2.45 -6.24
N PHE A 94 14.06 -2.69 -5.57
CA PHE A 94 13.99 -2.57 -4.13
C PHE A 94 13.20 -3.70 -3.48
N LEU A 95 13.37 -3.83 -2.17
CA LEU A 95 12.60 -4.71 -1.30
C LEU A 95 12.03 -3.86 -0.17
N ASP A 96 10.72 -3.87 0.00
CA ASP A 96 10.04 -3.31 1.16
C ASP A 96 9.86 -4.40 2.20
N MET A 97 10.48 -4.24 3.35
CA MET A 97 10.35 -5.10 4.52
C MET A 97 9.43 -4.42 5.50
N GLY A 98 8.28 -5.00 5.77
CA GLY A 98 7.24 -4.32 6.52
C GLY A 98 6.41 -5.23 7.42
N PHE A 99 5.67 -4.55 8.27
CA PHE A 99 4.64 -5.12 9.11
C PHE A 99 3.34 -4.35 8.86
N GLY A 100 2.27 -5.04 8.49
CA GLY A 100 0.98 -4.44 8.22
C GLY A 100 -0.08 -4.91 9.20
N VAL A 101 -0.98 -4.00 9.59
CA VAL A 101 -2.20 -4.31 10.31
C VAL A 101 -3.37 -3.78 9.51
N ALA A 102 -4.36 -4.62 9.26
CA ALA A 102 -5.59 -4.24 8.58
C ALA A 102 -6.81 -4.54 9.45
N THR A 103 -7.78 -3.64 9.39
CA THR A 103 -9.12 -3.90 9.91
C THR A 103 -10.08 -3.96 8.75
N TYR A 104 -11.02 -4.90 8.76
CA TYR A 104 -11.99 -5.03 7.70
C TYR A 104 -13.39 -5.31 8.25
N LYS A 105 -14.38 -4.88 7.50
CA LYS A 105 -15.79 -5.08 7.78
C LYS A 105 -16.51 -5.55 6.52
N GLU A 106 -17.36 -6.54 6.70
CA GLU A 106 -18.24 -7.04 5.67
C GLU A 106 -19.66 -6.56 5.91
N LYS A 107 -20.37 -6.20 4.84
CA LYS A 107 -21.77 -5.81 4.89
C LYS A 107 -22.55 -6.57 3.81
N ILE A 108 -23.56 -7.32 4.26
CA ILE A 108 -24.48 -8.08 3.40
C ILE A 108 -25.89 -7.53 3.62
N GLY A 109 -26.41 -6.77 2.67
CA GLY A 109 -27.69 -6.06 2.82
C GLY A 109 -27.64 -5.06 3.99
N ASP A 110 -28.52 -5.24 4.97
CA ASP A 110 -28.57 -4.41 6.19
C ASP A 110 -27.76 -4.96 7.38
N HIS A 111 -27.21 -6.17 7.24
CA HIS A 111 -26.37 -6.78 8.26
C HIS A 111 -24.90 -6.42 8.05
N SER A 112 -24.26 -5.90 9.10
CA SER A 112 -22.83 -5.61 9.13
C SER A 112 -22.13 -6.57 10.10
N SER A 113 -21.02 -7.18 9.69
CA SER A 113 -20.18 -7.96 10.59
C SER A 113 -19.49 -7.06 11.62
N ASP A 114 -19.03 -7.65 12.71
CA ASP A 114 -18.07 -7.00 13.59
C ASP A 114 -16.76 -6.70 12.82
N ALA A 115 -16.01 -5.72 13.32
CA ALA A 115 -14.70 -5.43 12.74
C ALA A 115 -13.74 -6.57 13.06
N GLN A 116 -13.11 -7.11 12.03
CA GLN A 116 -12.11 -8.14 12.13
C GLN A 116 -10.72 -7.53 11.91
N VAL A 117 -9.69 -8.17 12.43
CA VAL A 117 -8.31 -7.69 12.36
C VAL A 117 -7.45 -8.74 11.67
N GLY A 118 -6.56 -8.29 10.80
CA GLY A 118 -5.51 -9.13 10.23
C GLY A 118 -4.17 -8.42 10.33
N TRP A 119 -3.10 -9.19 10.32
CA TRP A 119 -1.74 -8.65 10.28
C TRP A 119 -0.87 -9.45 9.32
N ARG A 120 0.18 -8.80 8.87
CA ARG A 120 1.19 -9.42 8.01
C ARG A 120 2.59 -8.94 8.39
N VAL A 121 3.57 -9.78 8.16
CA VAL A 121 4.98 -9.43 8.21
C VAL A 121 5.70 -10.09 7.06
N GLY A 122 6.50 -9.33 6.33
CA GLY A 122 7.16 -9.90 5.16
C GLY A 122 7.87 -8.89 4.30
N VAL A 123 8.13 -9.34 3.08
CA VAL A 123 8.90 -8.60 2.08
C VAL A 123 8.09 -8.49 0.79
N GLN A 124 8.08 -7.29 0.20
CA GLN A 124 7.50 -7.01 -1.10
C GLN A 124 8.59 -6.52 -2.06
N PRO A 125 8.90 -7.27 -3.12
CA PRO A 125 9.79 -6.79 -4.15
C PRO A 125 9.11 -5.72 -4.99
N GLY A 126 9.92 -4.75 -5.46
CA GLY A 126 9.41 -3.69 -6.31
C GLY A 126 10.45 -3.11 -7.25
N VAL A 127 9.96 -2.31 -8.17
CA VAL A 127 10.76 -1.52 -9.09
C VAL A 127 10.38 -0.05 -8.97
N LYS A 128 11.39 0.81 -8.97
CA LYS A 128 11.25 2.26 -8.99
C LYS A 128 11.89 2.80 -10.25
N VAL A 129 11.19 3.64 -10.98
CA VAL A 129 11.66 4.28 -12.22
C VAL A 129 11.60 5.79 -12.04
N ALA A 130 12.75 6.46 -12.07
CA ALA A 130 12.81 7.91 -12.04
C ALA A 130 12.26 8.50 -13.33
N LEU A 131 11.12 9.18 -13.26
CA LEU A 131 10.47 9.85 -14.40
C LEU A 131 11.07 11.23 -14.64
N CYS A 132 11.37 11.94 -13.55
CA CYS A 132 12.07 13.21 -13.57
C CYS A 132 12.79 13.44 -12.22
N LYS A 133 13.34 14.63 -12.01
CA LYS A 133 14.18 14.95 -10.83
C LYS A 133 13.49 14.63 -9.49
N ASN A 134 12.19 14.86 -9.42
CA ASN A 134 11.43 14.77 -8.17
C ASN A 134 10.31 13.71 -8.20
N LEU A 135 10.09 13.04 -9.32
CA LEU A 135 8.97 12.11 -9.48
C LEU A 135 9.47 10.74 -9.90
N ASP A 136 9.13 9.75 -9.10
CA ASP A 136 9.39 8.35 -9.38
C ASP A 136 8.07 7.62 -9.61
N PHE A 137 8.05 6.70 -10.57
CA PHE A 137 7.03 5.66 -10.69
C PHE A 137 7.48 4.45 -9.87
N ILE A 138 6.57 3.86 -9.12
CA ILE A 138 6.82 2.63 -8.36
C ILE A 138 5.86 1.53 -8.77
N ALA A 139 6.34 0.30 -8.73
CA ALA A 139 5.50 -0.87 -8.87
C ALA A 139 5.97 -1.94 -7.88
N HIS A 140 5.02 -2.52 -7.13
CA HIS A 140 5.25 -3.66 -6.28
C HIS A 140 4.73 -4.94 -6.96
N ALA A 141 5.43 -6.06 -6.74
CA ALA A 141 5.09 -7.34 -7.32
C ALA A 141 5.18 -8.44 -6.24
N GLY A 142 4.03 -9.00 -5.90
CA GLY A 142 3.95 -10.12 -4.97
C GLY A 142 4.21 -9.77 -3.50
N PHE A 143 4.33 -10.84 -2.71
CA PHE A 143 4.58 -10.81 -1.27
C PHE A 143 5.25 -12.12 -0.85
N LEU A 144 6.24 -12.03 0.03
CA LEU A 144 6.86 -13.16 0.70
C LEU A 144 6.82 -12.90 2.20
N GLY A 145 6.18 -13.76 2.98
CA GLY A 145 6.10 -13.56 4.42
C GLY A 145 5.02 -14.41 5.08
N TYR A 146 4.66 -13.99 6.28
CA TYR A 146 3.59 -14.55 7.08
C TYR A 146 2.44 -13.55 7.19
N ARG A 147 1.22 -14.05 7.18
CA ARG A 147 -0.01 -13.30 7.42
C ARG A 147 -1.00 -14.12 8.19
N GLU A 148 -1.78 -13.45 8.99
CA GLU A 148 -2.84 -14.03 9.81
C GLU A 148 -4.03 -13.07 9.83
N ALA A 149 -5.21 -13.62 9.73
CA ALA A 149 -6.46 -12.87 9.77
C ALA A 149 -7.50 -13.67 10.54
N ASP A 150 -8.37 -12.99 11.26
CA ASP A 150 -9.46 -13.61 12.01
C ASP A 150 -10.48 -14.33 11.12
N ASP A 151 -10.48 -14.01 9.82
CA ASP A 151 -11.34 -14.68 8.82
C ASP A 151 -10.64 -14.73 7.45
N LYS A 152 -10.97 -15.76 6.65
CA LYS A 152 -10.46 -15.99 5.28
C LYS A 152 -10.75 -14.87 4.28
N HIS A 153 -11.59 -13.91 4.63
CA HIS A 153 -12.00 -12.78 3.80
C HIS A 153 -11.23 -11.49 4.07
N CYS A 154 -10.14 -11.54 4.84
CA CYS A 154 -9.26 -10.40 5.03
C CYS A 154 -8.60 -9.97 3.70
N SER A 155 -8.36 -8.69 3.53
CA SER A 155 -7.64 -8.13 2.38
C SER A 155 -6.26 -8.74 2.16
N TYR A 156 -5.67 -9.32 3.19
CA TYR A 156 -4.41 -10.08 3.08
C TYR A 156 -4.58 -11.49 2.51
N GLY A 157 -5.80 -12.03 2.44
CA GLY A 157 -6.10 -13.37 1.93
C GLY A 157 -5.89 -14.48 2.95
N GLU A 158 -5.60 -15.68 2.50
CA GLU A 158 -5.47 -16.86 3.36
C GLU A 158 -4.28 -16.74 4.33
N ASP A 159 -4.47 -17.30 5.52
CA ASP A 159 -3.46 -17.35 6.58
C ASP A 159 -2.28 -18.26 6.22
N GLY A 160 -1.13 -17.94 6.76
CA GLY A 160 0.03 -18.79 6.68
C GLY A 160 1.29 -18.10 6.18
N PHE A 161 2.33 -18.90 6.05
CA PHE A 161 3.62 -18.50 5.49
C PHE A 161 3.72 -18.94 4.03
N GLY A 162 4.17 -18.03 3.17
CA GLY A 162 4.37 -18.36 1.78
C GLY A 162 4.87 -17.18 0.96
N PHE A 163 4.96 -17.44 -0.34
CA PHE A 163 5.15 -16.35 -1.29
C PHE A 163 4.02 -16.35 -2.33
N LYS A 164 3.56 -15.18 -2.69
CA LYS A 164 2.57 -14.97 -3.73
C LYS A 164 3.15 -14.00 -4.76
N PHE A 165 3.39 -14.50 -5.95
CA PHE A 165 3.86 -13.71 -7.08
C PHE A 165 2.94 -13.95 -8.26
N SER A 166 2.16 -12.95 -8.61
CA SER A 166 1.15 -13.06 -9.66
C SER A 166 0.98 -11.71 -10.34
N GLY A 167 0.75 -11.70 -11.64
CA GLY A 167 0.46 -10.49 -12.40
C GLY A 167 -0.78 -9.74 -11.92
N ASN A 168 -1.70 -10.40 -11.22
CA ASN A 168 -2.88 -9.80 -10.63
C ASN A 168 -2.59 -9.06 -9.30
N ASN A 169 -1.37 -9.18 -8.76
CA ASN A 169 -0.92 -8.53 -7.53
C ASN A 169 0.12 -7.44 -7.82
N LEU A 170 0.08 -6.85 -8.99
CA LEU A 170 0.89 -5.70 -9.35
C LEU A 170 0.17 -4.43 -8.87
N ASN A 171 0.83 -3.69 -7.99
CA ASN A 171 0.38 -2.37 -7.54
C ASN A 171 1.28 -1.32 -8.17
N PHE A 172 0.66 -0.24 -8.63
CA PHE A 172 1.33 0.86 -9.28
C PHE A 172 1.10 2.15 -8.52
N GLY A 173 2.13 2.95 -8.41
CA GLY A 173 2.05 4.22 -7.72
C GLY A 173 3.06 5.24 -8.22
N VAL A 174 3.01 6.40 -7.60
CA VAL A 174 3.95 7.50 -7.84
C VAL A 174 4.46 8.03 -6.51
N VAL A 175 5.71 8.48 -6.52
CA VAL A 175 6.40 9.06 -5.37
C VAL A 175 6.99 10.39 -5.77
N TYR A 176 6.67 11.43 -5.01
CA TYR A 176 7.26 12.75 -5.14
C TYR A 176 8.30 12.96 -4.05
N ASN A 177 9.52 13.28 -4.46
CA ASN A 177 10.66 13.57 -3.58
C ASN A 177 10.82 15.07 -3.44
N PHE A 178 10.90 15.56 -2.23
CA PHE A 178 11.12 16.99 -1.93
C PHE A 178 12.58 17.40 -1.98
#